data_599945418d9f481f3097abbafd381f9d
#
_entry.id   599945418d9f481f3097abbafd381f9d
#
_cell.length_a   1.000
_cell.length_b   1.000
_cell.length_c   1.000
_cell.angle_alpha   90.00
_cell.angle_beta   90.00
_cell.angle_gamma   90.00
#
_symmetry.space_group_name_H-M   'P 1'
#
loop_
_entity.id
_entity.type
_entity.pdbx_description
1 polymer ?
#
loop_
_entity_poly.entity_id
_entity_poly.type
_entity_poly.pdbx_seq_one_letter_code
_entity_poly.pdbx_strand_id
1 'polypeptide(L)'
;MTLTQKGYIKGKGYLLSENNHVVVVGSCNMDVTGYSDKQLVYGDSNPGKIRCTPGGVGRNIAENLALLGLDTYLISMIGDDFYGAQLIEHTRKSGVNMDHCHVVKGDRTSTYLSLLDESGEMVIAVNDMDIINKLNPSLLNESKQLIQHAKLLVIDCNLQQEALTWLFSNAGSIPIFVDTVSAFKSYKIKDWLSYIHTLKPNRLEAEILSGIKIETNDDTPKVVDWFHQQGVQRIAISAGADGVYYSEIDGDRGWSAPIPTDIVSVTGAGDAMLAGLVQGYLDGLNFYQSVKFGQACSSLTLSSEFTNNPNLSINCVQNILESLS
;
A
#
# COMPACT_ATOMS: atom_id res chain seq x y z
N MET A 1 51.00 -19.74 -17.04
CA MET A 1 50.07 -19.18 -16.07
C MET A 1 50.04 -17.68 -16.31
N THR A 2 49.06 -17.23 -17.04
CA THR A 2 48.97 -15.85 -17.55
C THR A 2 47.80 -15.17 -16.83
N LEU A 3 48.10 -14.14 -16.06
CA LEU A 3 47.15 -13.24 -15.43
C LEU A 3 46.49 -12.38 -16.52
N THR A 4 45.22 -12.53 -16.74
CA THR A 4 44.42 -11.65 -17.60
C THR A 4 43.68 -10.62 -16.77
N GLN A 5 43.82 -9.40 -17.25
CA GLN A 5 43.30 -8.13 -16.78
C GLN A 5 41.82 -8.13 -16.37
N LYS A 6 41.53 -7.43 -15.28
CA LYS A 6 40.19 -7.07 -14.85
C LYS A 6 39.53 -6.15 -15.87
N GLY A 7 38.60 -6.69 -16.65
CA GLY A 7 37.64 -5.91 -17.43
C GLY A 7 36.47 -5.49 -16.53
N TYR A 8 36.14 -4.21 -16.53
CA TYR A 8 34.92 -3.69 -15.94
C TYR A 8 33.73 -4.26 -16.70
N ILE A 9 32.91 -5.07 -16.04
CA ILE A 9 31.63 -5.53 -16.57
C ILE A 9 30.59 -4.51 -16.15
N LYS A 10 30.17 -3.67 -17.09
CA LYS A 10 28.90 -2.93 -17.03
C LYS A 10 27.77 -3.95 -17.10
N GLY A 11 26.81 -3.84 -16.17
CA GLY A 11 25.54 -4.55 -16.21
C GLY A 11 25.62 -5.94 -15.60
N LYS A 12 25.32 -6.05 -14.29
CA LYS A 12 24.77 -7.28 -13.73
C LYS A 12 23.40 -7.49 -14.37
N GLY A 13 23.34 -8.32 -15.41
CA GLY A 13 22.11 -8.96 -15.78
C GLY A 13 21.71 -9.84 -14.61
N TYR A 14 20.75 -9.41 -13.82
CA TYR A 14 20.03 -10.29 -12.93
C TYR A 14 19.35 -11.33 -13.81
N LEU A 15 19.75 -12.59 -13.70
CA LEU A 15 18.86 -13.68 -14.07
C LEU A 15 17.64 -13.50 -13.16
N LEU A 16 16.55 -12.97 -13.71
CA LEU A 16 15.23 -12.98 -13.08
C LEU A 16 14.96 -14.47 -12.80
N SER A 17 15.12 -14.89 -11.56
CA SER A 17 14.67 -16.20 -11.11
C SER A 17 13.17 -16.25 -11.42
N GLU A 18 12.75 -17.33 -12.04
CA GLU A 18 11.37 -17.66 -12.43
C GLU A 18 10.32 -16.75 -11.79
N ASN A 19 9.64 -15.91 -12.57
CA ASN A 19 8.51 -15.00 -12.28
C ASN A 19 7.90 -15.13 -10.86
N ASN A 20 8.65 -14.88 -9.80
CA ASN A 20 8.21 -15.18 -8.44
C ASN A 20 8.18 -13.96 -7.51
N HIS A 21 8.31 -12.76 -8.09
CA HIS A 21 8.35 -11.50 -7.35
C HIS A 21 7.05 -10.70 -7.50
N VAL A 22 6.82 -9.82 -6.54
CA VAL A 22 5.74 -8.83 -6.53
C VAL A 22 6.34 -7.45 -6.78
N VAL A 23 5.69 -6.66 -7.62
CA VAL A 23 6.07 -5.26 -7.83
C VAL A 23 5.02 -4.35 -7.22
N VAL A 24 5.45 -3.40 -6.41
CA VAL A 24 4.61 -2.33 -5.86
C VAL A 24 5.05 -1.01 -6.49
N VAL A 25 4.12 -0.27 -7.07
CA VAL A 25 4.36 1.09 -7.60
C VAL A 25 3.50 2.07 -6.83
N GLY A 26 4.13 2.97 -6.10
CA GLY A 26 3.36 3.89 -5.25
C GLY A 26 4.22 4.84 -4.42
N SER A 27 3.58 5.49 -3.46
CA SER A 27 4.18 6.51 -2.61
C SER A 27 5.15 5.94 -1.57
N CYS A 28 6.16 6.73 -1.29
CA CYS A 28 7.12 6.54 -0.21
C CYS A 28 7.38 7.92 0.42
N ASN A 29 7.10 8.08 1.71
CA ASN A 29 7.26 9.37 2.39
C ASN A 29 7.69 9.21 3.84
N MET A 30 8.12 10.31 4.46
CA MET A 30 8.36 10.39 5.89
C MET A 30 7.15 11.03 6.57
N ASP A 31 6.57 10.34 7.55
CA ASP A 31 5.54 10.88 8.42
C ASP A 31 6.22 11.55 9.63
N VAL A 32 5.97 12.85 9.81
CA VAL A 32 6.49 13.65 10.92
C VAL A 32 5.30 14.05 11.79
N THR A 33 5.22 13.52 12.99
CA THR A 33 4.12 13.80 13.92
C THR A 33 4.62 14.53 15.14
N GLY A 34 4.09 15.72 15.39
CA GLY A 34 4.28 16.48 16.63
C GLY A 34 3.15 16.18 17.61
N TYR A 35 3.51 15.90 18.85
CA TYR A 35 2.58 15.69 19.96
C TYR A 35 2.77 16.80 20.98
N SER A 36 1.71 17.56 21.28
CA SER A 36 1.77 18.56 22.35
C SER A 36 1.56 17.90 23.71
N ASP A 37 2.39 18.25 24.68
CA ASP A 37 2.24 17.78 26.07
C ASP A 37 1.15 18.56 26.85
N LYS A 38 0.65 19.66 26.29
CA LYS A 38 -0.33 20.57 26.89
C LYS A 38 -1.25 21.15 25.81
N GLN A 39 -2.31 21.86 26.27
CA GLN A 39 -3.18 22.62 25.39
C GLN A 39 -2.36 23.53 24.47
N LEU A 40 -2.63 23.46 23.18
CA LEU A 40 -1.91 24.23 22.17
C LEU A 40 -2.17 25.72 22.29
N VAL A 41 -1.12 26.51 22.27
CA VAL A 41 -1.15 27.98 22.16
C VAL A 41 -0.81 28.36 20.73
N TYR A 42 -1.79 28.87 19.98
CA TYR A 42 -1.61 29.28 18.59
C TYR A 42 -0.69 30.50 18.53
N GLY A 43 0.24 30.47 17.57
CA GLY A 43 1.20 31.56 17.37
C GLY A 43 2.37 31.58 18.36
N ASP A 44 2.51 30.54 19.17
CA ASP A 44 3.62 30.40 20.14
C ASP A 44 4.31 29.02 20.01
N SER A 45 5.43 28.87 20.71
CA SER A 45 6.16 27.61 20.80
C SER A 45 5.54 26.70 21.84
N ASN A 46 5.11 25.50 21.40
CA ASN A 46 4.47 24.51 22.26
C ASN A 46 5.47 23.38 22.60
N PRO A 47 5.74 23.12 23.88
CA PRO A 47 6.53 21.97 24.30
C PRO A 47 5.84 20.66 23.90
N GLY A 48 6.63 19.67 23.46
CA GLY A 48 6.07 18.41 23.01
C GLY A 48 7.12 17.42 22.51
N LYS A 49 6.68 16.41 21.81
CA LYS A 49 7.53 15.37 21.20
C LYS A 49 7.34 15.36 19.69
N ILE A 50 8.39 15.01 18.98
CA ILE A 50 8.34 14.82 17.53
C ILE A 50 8.77 13.37 17.24
N ARG A 51 7.96 12.67 16.43
CA ARG A 51 8.28 11.34 15.93
C ARG A 51 8.37 11.42 14.39
N CYS A 52 9.40 10.81 13.83
CA CYS A 52 9.53 10.60 12.40
C CYS A 52 9.42 9.10 12.12
N THR A 53 8.49 8.70 11.26
CA THR A 53 8.25 7.30 10.92
C THR A 53 8.18 7.13 9.41
N PRO A 54 8.77 6.05 8.86
CA PRO A 54 8.57 5.71 7.45
C PRO A 54 7.10 5.52 7.13
N GLY A 55 6.63 6.17 6.07
CA GLY A 55 5.26 6.18 5.59
C GLY A 55 5.16 5.98 4.08
N GLY A 56 3.98 6.21 3.54
CA GLY A 56 3.64 6.02 2.13
C GLY A 56 2.95 4.69 1.88
N VAL A 57 1.75 4.75 1.27
CA VAL A 57 0.90 3.57 1.04
C VAL A 57 1.65 2.48 0.26
N GLY A 58 2.29 2.84 -0.87
CA GLY A 58 3.07 1.88 -1.65
C GLY A 58 4.21 1.25 -0.84
N ARG A 59 4.98 2.06 -0.08
CA ARG A 59 6.03 1.56 0.79
C ARG A 59 5.48 0.66 1.92
N ASN A 60 4.39 1.07 2.56
CA ASN A 60 3.78 0.29 3.63
C ASN A 60 3.33 -1.09 3.15
N ILE A 61 2.68 -1.14 1.98
CA ILE A 61 2.28 -2.41 1.36
C ILE A 61 3.50 -3.25 1.03
N ALA A 62 4.54 -2.67 0.41
CA ALA A 62 5.76 -3.40 0.05
C ALA A 62 6.47 -3.99 1.29
N GLU A 63 6.56 -3.23 2.38
CA GLU A 63 7.14 -3.70 3.63
C GLU A 63 6.32 -4.86 4.24
N ASN A 64 4.99 -4.74 4.29
CA ASN A 64 4.13 -5.81 4.78
C ASN A 64 4.27 -7.09 3.94
N LEU A 65 4.37 -6.98 2.61
CA LEU A 65 4.61 -8.12 1.71
C LEU A 65 5.96 -8.79 1.99
N ALA A 66 7.02 -7.99 2.17
CA ALA A 66 8.34 -8.51 2.50
C ALA A 66 8.37 -9.20 3.88
N LEU A 67 7.69 -8.65 4.89
CA LEU A 67 7.52 -9.26 6.21
C LEU A 67 6.74 -10.58 6.16
N LEU A 68 5.82 -10.72 5.20
CA LEU A 68 5.13 -11.98 4.91
C LEU A 68 6.01 -12.97 4.09
N GLY A 69 7.22 -12.57 3.70
CA GLY A 69 8.20 -13.43 3.05
C GLY A 69 8.16 -13.40 1.51
N LEU A 70 7.45 -12.47 0.92
CA LEU A 70 7.40 -12.31 -0.55
C LEU A 70 8.61 -11.53 -1.08
N ASP A 71 9.17 -11.97 -2.21
CA ASP A 71 10.18 -11.22 -2.95
C ASP A 71 9.52 -9.96 -3.55
N THR A 72 9.77 -8.81 -2.94
CA THR A 72 9.02 -7.58 -3.19
C THR A 72 9.92 -6.45 -3.67
N TYR A 73 9.55 -5.83 -4.78
CA TYR A 73 10.20 -4.67 -5.38
C TYR A 73 9.31 -3.44 -5.23
N LEU A 74 9.89 -2.33 -4.77
CA LEU A 74 9.21 -1.03 -4.75
C LEU A 74 9.74 -0.14 -5.87
N ILE A 75 8.82 0.44 -6.64
CA ILE A 75 9.08 1.52 -7.60
C ILE A 75 8.45 2.79 -7.04
N SER A 76 9.27 3.78 -6.72
CA SER A 76 8.84 5.05 -6.13
C SER A 76 9.83 6.18 -6.45
N MET A 77 9.51 7.39 -5.99
CA MET A 77 10.38 8.57 -6.08
C MET A 77 10.83 9.01 -4.69
N ILE A 78 12.11 9.28 -4.52
CA ILE A 78 12.72 9.64 -3.23
C ILE A 78 13.69 10.81 -3.48
N GLY A 79 13.78 11.76 -2.55
CA GLY A 79 14.78 12.82 -2.59
C GLY A 79 16.17 12.35 -2.16
N ASP A 80 17.22 13.08 -2.53
CA ASP A 80 18.59 12.85 -2.07
C ASP A 80 18.90 13.57 -0.74
N ASP A 81 17.92 13.57 0.16
CA ASP A 81 17.96 14.19 1.47
C ASP A 81 18.08 13.17 2.62
N PHE A 82 18.12 13.69 3.85
CA PHE A 82 18.22 12.86 5.04
C PHE A 82 17.05 11.86 5.20
N TYR A 83 15.81 12.28 4.91
CA TYR A 83 14.65 11.41 4.98
C TYR A 83 14.70 10.32 3.91
N GLY A 84 15.14 10.66 2.70
CA GLY A 84 15.31 9.69 1.63
C GLY A 84 16.30 8.58 1.99
N ALA A 85 17.45 8.95 2.56
CA ALA A 85 18.44 7.98 3.02
C ALA A 85 17.88 7.06 4.11
N GLN A 86 17.14 7.61 5.09
CA GLN A 86 16.51 6.82 6.15
C GLN A 86 15.43 5.87 5.61
N LEU A 87 14.58 6.33 4.69
CA LEU A 87 13.54 5.51 4.07
C LEU A 87 14.13 4.32 3.30
N ILE A 88 15.18 4.57 2.51
CA ILE A 88 15.86 3.52 1.75
C ILE A 88 16.47 2.48 2.70
N GLU A 89 17.17 2.92 3.73
CA GLU A 89 17.81 2.03 4.70
C GLU A 89 16.78 1.19 5.46
N HIS A 90 15.72 1.83 5.99
CA HIS A 90 14.66 1.15 6.74
C HIS A 90 13.94 0.12 5.88
N THR A 91 13.50 0.52 4.68
CA THR A 91 12.70 -0.32 3.80
C THR A 91 13.52 -1.50 3.25
N ARG A 92 14.81 -1.31 2.98
CA ARG A 92 15.72 -2.42 2.64
C ARG A 92 15.90 -3.41 3.79
N LYS A 93 15.99 -2.94 5.04
CA LYS A 93 16.11 -3.81 6.23
C LYS A 93 14.87 -4.69 6.42
N SER A 94 13.71 -4.24 5.99
CA SER A 94 12.48 -5.05 6.01
C SER A 94 12.43 -6.11 4.89
N GLY A 95 13.42 -6.15 4.00
CA GLY A 95 13.50 -7.12 2.91
C GLY A 95 13.01 -6.64 1.55
N VAL A 96 12.55 -5.40 1.43
CA VAL A 96 12.09 -4.83 0.15
C VAL A 96 13.27 -4.46 -0.74
N ASN A 97 13.22 -4.86 -2.01
CA ASN A 97 14.18 -4.40 -3.01
C ASN A 97 13.83 -2.97 -3.45
N MET A 98 14.77 -2.04 -3.20
CA MET A 98 14.65 -0.61 -3.49
C MET A 98 15.45 -0.18 -4.73
N ASP A 99 16.00 -1.11 -5.52
CA ASP A 99 16.91 -0.77 -6.63
C ASP A 99 16.20 -0.09 -7.80
N HIS A 100 14.87 -0.16 -7.81
CA HIS A 100 14.00 0.52 -8.78
C HIS A 100 13.33 1.80 -8.23
N CYS A 101 13.70 2.23 -7.02
CA CYS A 101 13.33 3.56 -6.53
C CYS A 101 14.26 4.61 -7.12
N HIS A 102 13.67 5.66 -7.69
CA HIS A 102 14.42 6.75 -8.30
C HIS A 102 14.78 7.82 -7.25
N VAL A 103 16.08 8.01 -7.00
CA VAL A 103 16.57 9.08 -6.14
C VAL A 103 16.79 10.34 -6.97
N VAL A 104 16.03 11.40 -6.66
CA VAL A 104 16.05 12.67 -7.42
C VAL A 104 17.01 13.65 -6.76
N LYS A 105 18.11 13.94 -7.44
CA LYS A 105 19.15 14.84 -6.93
C LYS A 105 18.64 16.28 -6.76
N GLY A 106 18.90 16.84 -5.58
CA GLY A 106 18.53 18.22 -5.23
C GLY A 106 17.05 18.40 -4.90
N ASP A 107 16.31 17.30 -4.77
CA ASP A 107 14.89 17.31 -4.42
C ASP A 107 14.65 16.81 -3.00
N ARG A 108 13.44 17.09 -2.46
CA ARG A 108 13.04 16.67 -1.14
C ARG A 108 12.17 15.42 -1.20
N THR A 109 12.39 14.53 -0.24
CA THR A 109 11.55 13.36 -0.03
C THR A 109 10.16 13.79 0.43
N SER A 110 9.13 13.13 -0.11
CA SER A 110 7.75 13.33 0.35
C SER A 110 7.64 13.30 1.86
N THR A 111 6.93 14.27 2.43
CA THR A 111 6.77 14.41 3.89
C THR A 111 5.32 14.71 4.22
N TYR A 112 4.78 14.00 5.21
CA TYR A 112 3.48 14.28 5.81
C TYR A 112 3.71 14.77 7.24
N LEU A 113 3.44 16.05 7.49
CA LEU A 113 3.56 16.67 8.80
C LEU A 113 2.19 16.74 9.46
N SER A 114 2.04 16.18 10.66
CA SER A 114 0.82 16.30 11.47
C SER A 114 1.14 16.85 12.85
N LEU A 115 0.21 17.61 13.42
CA LEU A 115 0.26 18.09 14.79
C LEU A 115 -0.96 17.57 15.54
N LEU A 116 -0.71 16.88 16.64
CA LEU A 116 -1.71 16.35 17.53
C LEU A 116 -1.72 17.19 18.82
N ASP A 117 -2.90 17.38 19.41
CA ASP A 117 -3.06 18.01 20.71
C ASP A 117 -2.77 17.05 21.87
N GLU A 118 -3.00 17.51 23.08
CA GLU A 118 -2.81 16.74 24.33
C GLU A 118 -3.74 15.52 24.46
N SER A 119 -4.83 15.50 23.70
CA SER A 119 -5.75 14.35 23.65
C SER A 119 -5.35 13.31 22.58
N GLY A 120 -4.37 13.66 21.73
CA GLY A 120 -3.97 12.86 20.57
C GLY A 120 -4.81 13.10 19.32
N GLU A 121 -5.70 14.10 19.33
CA GLU A 121 -6.49 14.47 18.16
C GLU A 121 -5.68 15.33 17.19
N MET A 122 -5.85 15.08 15.89
CA MET A 122 -5.14 15.82 14.85
C MET A 122 -5.72 17.23 14.69
N VAL A 123 -4.90 18.24 14.99
CA VAL A 123 -5.29 19.65 14.85
C VAL A 123 -5.07 20.16 13.44
N ILE A 124 -3.94 19.79 12.84
CA ILE A 124 -3.57 20.22 11.48
C ILE A 124 -2.61 19.21 10.86
N ALA A 125 -2.67 19.09 9.55
CA ALA A 125 -1.66 18.38 8.77
C ALA A 125 -1.29 19.16 7.50
N VAL A 126 -0.02 19.02 7.09
CA VAL A 126 0.51 19.55 5.83
C VAL A 126 1.23 18.43 5.13
N ASN A 127 0.97 18.25 3.84
CA ASN A 127 1.67 17.25 3.05
C ASN A 127 2.47 17.92 1.91
N ASP A 128 3.71 17.49 1.75
CA ASP A 128 4.58 17.79 0.63
C ASP A 128 4.86 16.46 -0.09
N MET A 129 4.05 16.16 -1.10
CA MET A 129 4.08 14.89 -1.82
C MET A 129 4.47 15.07 -3.30
N ASP A 130 5.02 16.21 -3.68
CA ASP A 130 5.21 16.57 -5.10
C ASP A 130 6.23 15.69 -5.81
N ILE A 131 7.19 15.12 -5.11
CA ILE A 131 8.22 14.29 -5.74
C ILE A 131 7.65 13.06 -6.44
N ILE A 132 6.58 12.44 -5.92
CA ILE A 132 5.97 11.27 -6.56
C ILE A 132 5.38 11.62 -7.94
N ASN A 133 5.01 12.88 -8.16
CA ASN A 133 4.51 13.36 -9.43
C ASN A 133 5.56 13.32 -10.55
N LYS A 134 6.86 13.15 -10.22
CA LYS A 134 7.94 12.99 -11.18
C LYS A 134 8.06 11.57 -11.73
N LEU A 135 7.37 10.59 -11.12
CA LEU A 135 7.30 9.23 -11.66
C LEU A 135 6.45 9.23 -12.94
N ASN A 136 7.10 9.27 -14.05
CA ASN A 136 6.50 9.43 -15.37
C ASN A 136 6.67 8.15 -16.23
N PRO A 137 6.01 8.05 -17.39
CA PRO A 137 6.11 6.90 -18.29
C PRO A 137 7.52 6.52 -18.71
N SER A 138 8.44 7.49 -18.85
CA SER A 138 9.83 7.20 -19.23
C SER A 138 10.57 6.44 -18.14
N LEU A 139 10.43 6.87 -16.88
CA LEU A 139 11.04 6.20 -15.72
C LEU A 139 10.41 4.81 -15.49
N LEU A 140 9.09 4.69 -15.61
CA LEU A 140 8.42 3.40 -15.51
C LEU A 140 8.88 2.43 -16.59
N ASN A 141 9.17 2.91 -17.80
CA ASN A 141 9.66 2.08 -18.89
C ASN A 141 11.05 1.46 -18.60
N GLU A 142 11.87 2.06 -17.75
CA GLU A 142 13.14 1.46 -17.30
C GLU A 142 12.90 0.18 -16.49
N SER A 143 11.76 0.07 -15.81
CA SER A 143 11.35 -1.10 -15.02
C SER A 143 10.32 -1.98 -15.72
N LYS A 144 10.06 -1.77 -17.03
CA LYS A 144 9.01 -2.48 -17.77
C LYS A 144 9.15 -4.00 -17.70
N GLN A 145 10.35 -4.53 -17.88
CA GLN A 145 10.57 -5.97 -17.83
C GLN A 145 10.34 -6.54 -16.43
N LEU A 146 10.77 -5.84 -15.37
CA LEU A 146 10.49 -6.22 -14.00
C LEU A 146 8.97 -6.32 -13.76
N ILE A 147 8.22 -5.31 -14.18
CA ILE A 147 6.76 -5.26 -14.03
C ILE A 147 6.11 -6.42 -14.79
N GLN A 148 6.44 -6.61 -16.07
CA GLN A 148 5.80 -7.61 -16.93
C GLN A 148 6.10 -9.06 -16.56
N HIS A 149 7.18 -9.31 -15.80
CA HIS A 149 7.54 -10.65 -15.32
C HIS A 149 7.17 -10.86 -13.84
N ALA A 150 6.48 -9.90 -13.21
CA ALA A 150 5.98 -10.06 -11.85
C ALA A 150 4.83 -11.07 -11.76
N LYS A 151 4.65 -11.71 -10.60
CA LYS A 151 3.45 -12.51 -10.29
C LYS A 151 2.19 -11.64 -10.29
N LEU A 152 2.31 -10.43 -9.77
CA LEU A 152 1.28 -9.41 -9.76
C LEU A 152 1.89 -8.02 -9.55
N LEU A 153 1.10 -7.01 -9.84
CA LEU A 153 1.40 -5.61 -9.66
C LEU A 153 0.47 -5.00 -8.62
N VAL A 154 1.03 -4.29 -7.63
CA VAL A 154 0.26 -3.46 -6.70
C VAL A 154 0.46 -2.01 -7.06
N ILE A 155 -0.62 -1.24 -7.10
CA ILE A 155 -0.62 0.21 -7.42
C ILE A 155 -1.34 0.96 -6.32
N ASP A 156 -0.78 2.10 -5.86
CA ASP A 156 -1.52 3.06 -5.06
C ASP A 156 -1.94 4.30 -5.88
N CYS A 157 -3.06 4.92 -5.51
CA CYS A 157 -3.61 6.07 -6.21
C CYS A 157 -2.89 7.40 -5.89
N ASN A 158 -1.71 7.40 -5.26
CA ASN A 158 -0.90 8.62 -5.15
C ASN A 158 -0.31 9.03 -6.51
N LEU A 159 -0.12 8.09 -7.41
CA LEU A 159 0.47 8.31 -8.72
C LEU A 159 -0.32 9.32 -9.57
N GLN A 160 0.38 9.98 -10.50
CA GLN A 160 -0.25 10.85 -11.50
C GLN A 160 -0.97 10.03 -12.57
N GLN A 161 -1.95 10.66 -13.24
CA GLN A 161 -2.77 10.02 -14.27
C GLN A 161 -1.94 9.39 -15.39
N GLU A 162 -0.85 10.05 -15.81
CA GLU A 162 0.04 9.55 -16.86
C GLU A 162 0.77 8.27 -16.45
N ALA A 163 1.22 8.19 -15.19
CA ALA A 163 1.86 7.00 -14.65
C ALA A 163 0.85 5.85 -14.53
N LEU A 164 -0.35 6.11 -14.03
CA LEU A 164 -1.45 5.13 -13.95
C LEU A 164 -1.80 4.61 -15.34
N THR A 165 -1.99 5.51 -16.32
CA THR A 165 -2.27 5.14 -17.71
C THR A 165 -1.19 4.23 -18.29
N TRP A 166 0.09 4.56 -18.03
CA TRP A 166 1.19 3.74 -18.51
C TRP A 166 1.17 2.34 -17.85
N LEU A 167 0.98 2.26 -16.53
CA LEU A 167 0.94 1.00 -15.78
C LEU A 167 -0.17 0.08 -16.28
N PHE A 168 -1.41 0.56 -16.34
CA PHE A 168 -2.54 -0.23 -16.82
C PHE A 168 -2.37 -0.68 -18.28
N SER A 169 -1.76 0.16 -19.12
CA SER A 169 -1.54 -0.17 -20.55
C SER A 169 -0.36 -1.11 -20.80
N ASN A 170 0.59 -1.22 -19.86
CA ASN A 170 1.85 -1.96 -20.07
C ASN A 170 2.07 -3.14 -19.11
N ALA A 171 1.22 -3.35 -18.12
CA ALA A 171 1.31 -4.47 -17.19
C ALA A 171 1.10 -5.85 -17.87
N GLY A 172 0.53 -5.87 -19.07
CA GLY A 172 0.24 -7.12 -19.77
C GLY A 172 -0.95 -7.87 -19.13
N SER A 173 -0.81 -9.16 -18.90
CA SER A 173 -1.86 -10.02 -18.31
C SER A 173 -1.68 -10.29 -16.81
N ILE A 174 -0.70 -9.64 -16.16
CA ILE A 174 -0.50 -9.85 -14.73
C ILE A 174 -1.64 -9.23 -13.91
N PRO A 175 -2.08 -9.86 -12.81
CA PRO A 175 -3.13 -9.31 -11.96
C PRO A 175 -2.68 -7.97 -11.33
N ILE A 176 -3.58 -6.99 -11.35
CA ILE A 176 -3.34 -5.67 -10.77
C ILE A 176 -4.20 -5.52 -9.52
N PHE A 177 -3.55 -5.26 -8.39
CA PHE A 177 -4.16 -4.95 -7.11
C PHE A 177 -4.05 -3.46 -6.85
N VAL A 178 -5.13 -2.81 -6.40
CA VAL A 178 -5.15 -1.36 -6.24
C VAL A 178 -5.59 -0.94 -4.85
N ASP A 179 -4.79 -0.06 -4.23
CA ASP A 179 -5.20 0.74 -3.08
C ASP A 179 -5.63 2.14 -3.51
N THR A 180 -6.82 2.53 -3.11
CA THR A 180 -7.45 3.81 -3.46
C THR A 180 -6.86 5.01 -2.71
N VAL A 181 -6.14 4.78 -1.61
CA VAL A 181 -5.47 5.78 -0.75
C VAL A 181 -6.44 6.73 -0.04
N SER A 182 -7.33 7.37 -0.77
CA SER A 182 -8.33 8.29 -0.24
C SER A 182 -9.47 8.52 -1.24
N ALA A 183 -10.59 9.01 -0.73
CA ALA A 183 -11.77 9.34 -1.53
C ALA A 183 -11.44 10.23 -2.75
N PHE A 184 -10.64 11.29 -2.55
CA PHE A 184 -10.25 12.20 -3.63
C PHE A 184 -9.34 11.52 -4.66
N LYS A 185 -8.39 10.68 -4.22
CA LYS A 185 -7.41 10.02 -5.11
C LYS A 185 -8.02 8.82 -5.84
N SER A 186 -9.03 8.17 -5.27
CA SER A 186 -9.70 7.00 -5.87
C SER A 186 -10.24 7.28 -7.26
N TYR A 187 -10.72 8.50 -7.52
CA TYR A 187 -11.30 8.87 -8.81
C TYR A 187 -10.34 8.72 -9.99
N LYS A 188 -9.02 8.77 -9.74
CA LYS A 188 -7.98 8.62 -10.79
C LYS A 188 -8.02 7.29 -11.53
N ILE A 189 -8.57 6.24 -10.92
CA ILE A 189 -8.63 4.90 -11.54
C ILE A 189 -9.96 4.59 -12.22
N LYS A 190 -10.90 5.56 -12.28
CA LYS A 190 -12.26 5.33 -12.78
C LYS A 190 -12.30 4.75 -14.20
N ASP A 191 -11.42 5.23 -15.08
CA ASP A 191 -11.35 4.78 -16.47
C ASP A 191 -10.62 3.43 -16.64
N TRP A 192 -10.04 2.89 -15.55
CA TRP A 192 -9.20 1.70 -15.56
C TRP A 192 -9.77 0.53 -14.76
N LEU A 193 -11.02 0.64 -14.28
CA LEU A 193 -11.66 -0.38 -13.42
C LEU A 193 -11.66 -1.76 -14.06
N SER A 194 -11.84 -1.87 -15.38
CA SER A 194 -11.84 -3.15 -16.12
C SER A 194 -10.48 -3.85 -16.14
N TYR A 195 -9.40 -3.17 -15.77
CA TYR A 195 -8.05 -3.74 -15.70
C TYR A 195 -7.69 -4.22 -14.30
N ILE A 196 -8.54 -3.91 -13.30
CA ILE A 196 -8.25 -4.19 -11.89
C ILE A 196 -8.72 -5.61 -11.54
N HIS A 197 -7.76 -6.44 -11.10
CA HIS A 197 -8.07 -7.75 -10.56
C HIS A 197 -8.68 -7.63 -9.16
N THR A 198 -8.02 -6.91 -8.25
CA THR A 198 -8.50 -6.74 -6.86
C THR A 198 -8.46 -5.27 -6.46
N LEU A 199 -9.60 -4.76 -6.05
CA LEU A 199 -9.77 -3.39 -5.55
C LEU A 199 -10.11 -3.43 -4.05
N LYS A 200 -9.40 -2.63 -3.24
CA LYS A 200 -9.63 -2.54 -1.79
C LYS A 200 -9.94 -1.11 -1.35
N PRO A 201 -11.13 -0.59 -1.56
CA PRO A 201 -11.56 0.70 -1.04
C PRO A 201 -12.11 0.58 0.38
N ASN A 202 -12.19 1.70 1.11
CA ASN A 202 -13.13 1.84 2.21
C ASN A 202 -14.52 2.28 1.68
N ARG A 203 -15.52 2.39 2.58
CA ARG A 203 -16.89 2.81 2.19
C ARG A 203 -16.92 4.13 1.43
N LEU A 204 -16.27 5.16 1.98
CA LEU A 204 -16.28 6.49 1.37
C LEU A 204 -15.62 6.50 -0.01
N GLU A 205 -14.51 5.78 -0.16
CA GLU A 205 -13.82 5.63 -1.44
C GLU A 205 -14.67 4.88 -2.46
N ALA A 206 -15.37 3.83 -2.02
CA ALA A 206 -16.29 3.09 -2.87
C ALA A 206 -17.49 3.94 -3.31
N GLU A 207 -18.08 4.75 -2.41
CA GLU A 207 -19.14 5.71 -2.73
C GLU A 207 -18.69 6.75 -3.78
N ILE A 208 -17.53 7.37 -3.54
CA ILE A 208 -17.00 8.42 -4.43
C ILE A 208 -16.71 7.85 -5.82
N LEU A 209 -16.13 6.67 -5.89
CA LEU A 209 -15.73 6.05 -7.15
C LEU A 209 -16.95 5.55 -7.95
N SER A 210 -17.94 4.97 -7.27
CA SER A 210 -19.16 4.46 -7.91
C SER A 210 -20.20 5.54 -8.16
N GLY A 211 -20.21 6.61 -7.34
CA GLY A 211 -21.28 7.61 -7.29
C GLY A 211 -22.55 7.11 -6.58
N ILE A 212 -22.52 5.95 -5.91
CA ILE A 212 -23.63 5.34 -5.21
C ILE A 212 -23.38 5.44 -3.70
N LYS A 213 -24.36 5.97 -2.96
CA LYS A 213 -24.28 6.09 -1.50
C LYS A 213 -24.44 4.74 -0.79
N ILE A 214 -23.72 4.58 0.31
CA ILE A 214 -23.81 3.45 1.24
C ILE A 214 -24.28 4.00 2.60
N GLU A 215 -25.58 4.15 2.76
CA GLU A 215 -26.17 4.62 4.02
C GLU A 215 -26.23 3.49 5.05
N THR A 216 -26.45 2.27 4.58
CA THR A 216 -26.49 1.05 5.41
C THR A 216 -25.70 -0.08 4.79
N ASN A 217 -25.46 -1.14 5.55
CA ASN A 217 -24.79 -2.35 5.04
C ASN A 217 -25.50 -2.99 3.85
N ASP A 218 -26.85 -2.83 3.76
CA ASP A 218 -27.68 -3.37 2.69
C ASP A 218 -27.47 -2.67 1.34
N ASP A 219 -26.85 -1.49 1.32
CA ASP A 219 -26.51 -0.77 0.09
C ASP A 219 -25.21 -1.26 -0.54
N THR A 220 -24.33 -1.88 0.26
CA THR A 220 -23.00 -2.33 -0.19
C THR A 220 -23.05 -3.28 -1.38
N PRO A 221 -23.97 -4.27 -1.45
CA PRO A 221 -24.09 -5.14 -2.64
C PRO A 221 -24.35 -4.38 -3.94
N LYS A 222 -25.15 -3.31 -3.93
CA LYS A 222 -25.43 -2.50 -5.14
C LYS A 222 -24.16 -1.81 -5.65
N VAL A 223 -23.34 -1.29 -4.73
CA VAL A 223 -22.05 -0.66 -5.06
C VAL A 223 -21.09 -1.68 -5.66
N VAL A 224 -21.02 -2.86 -5.08
CA VAL A 224 -20.20 -3.96 -5.56
C VAL A 224 -20.63 -4.45 -6.93
N ASP A 225 -21.93 -4.63 -7.15
CA ASP A 225 -22.48 -5.01 -8.47
C ASP A 225 -22.11 -3.98 -9.54
N TRP A 226 -22.11 -2.69 -9.19
CA TRP A 226 -21.62 -1.65 -10.10
C TRP A 226 -20.15 -1.83 -10.45
N PHE A 227 -19.26 -2.12 -9.46
CA PHE A 227 -17.85 -2.36 -9.74
C PHE A 227 -17.63 -3.58 -10.64
N HIS A 228 -18.37 -4.66 -10.42
CA HIS A 228 -18.31 -5.85 -11.28
C HIS A 228 -18.79 -5.54 -12.72
N GLN A 229 -19.83 -4.70 -12.87
CA GLN A 229 -20.26 -4.21 -14.19
C GLN A 229 -19.19 -3.35 -14.88
N GLN A 230 -18.30 -2.69 -14.12
CA GLN A 230 -17.13 -1.99 -14.66
C GLN A 230 -15.95 -2.92 -14.94
N GLY A 231 -16.02 -4.21 -14.61
CA GLY A 231 -15.01 -5.23 -14.92
C GLY A 231 -14.05 -5.58 -13.77
N VAL A 232 -14.20 -4.98 -12.58
CA VAL A 232 -13.41 -5.35 -11.40
C VAL A 232 -13.69 -6.80 -11.03
N GLN A 233 -12.63 -7.63 -10.93
CA GLN A 233 -12.79 -9.07 -10.68
C GLN A 233 -13.08 -9.39 -9.21
N ARG A 234 -12.35 -8.76 -8.29
CA ARG A 234 -12.48 -8.92 -6.84
C ARG A 234 -12.54 -7.56 -6.16
N ILE A 235 -13.42 -7.41 -5.19
CA ILE A 235 -13.53 -6.18 -4.40
C ILE A 235 -13.68 -6.51 -2.92
N ALA A 236 -12.94 -5.80 -2.07
CA ALA A 236 -13.00 -5.90 -0.62
C ALA A 236 -13.21 -4.49 -0.03
N ILE A 237 -14.45 -4.17 0.33
CA ILE A 237 -14.81 -2.87 0.92
C ILE A 237 -14.63 -2.94 2.43
N SER A 238 -13.64 -2.23 2.98
CA SER A 238 -13.45 -2.13 4.42
C SER A 238 -14.46 -1.16 5.04
N ALA A 239 -15.09 -1.60 6.14
CA ALA A 239 -16.19 -0.90 6.82
C ALA A 239 -15.93 -0.71 8.33
N GLY A 240 -14.67 -0.65 8.74
CA GLY A 240 -14.28 -0.45 10.13
C GLY A 240 -14.84 -1.54 11.06
N ALA A 241 -15.64 -1.12 12.03
CA ALA A 241 -16.24 -2.03 13.02
C ALA A 241 -17.25 -3.03 12.42
N ASP A 242 -17.77 -2.79 11.22
CA ASP A 242 -18.67 -3.72 10.53
C ASP A 242 -17.90 -4.83 9.76
N GLY A 243 -16.58 -4.73 9.70
CA GLY A 243 -15.74 -5.71 9.02
C GLY A 243 -15.50 -5.37 7.56
N VAL A 244 -15.59 -6.37 6.70
CA VAL A 244 -15.27 -6.25 5.27
C VAL A 244 -16.37 -6.90 4.44
N TYR A 245 -16.92 -6.17 3.48
CA TYR A 245 -17.73 -6.78 2.43
C TYR A 245 -16.83 -7.19 1.28
N TYR A 246 -16.85 -8.46 0.93
CA TYR A 246 -16.07 -9.01 -0.17
C TYR A 246 -16.97 -9.56 -1.27
N SER A 247 -16.50 -9.50 -2.50
CA SER A 247 -17.18 -10.11 -3.64
C SER A 247 -16.19 -10.43 -4.75
N GLU A 248 -16.33 -11.60 -5.32
CA GLU A 248 -15.65 -12.04 -6.53
C GLU A 248 -16.68 -12.11 -7.67
N ILE A 249 -16.31 -11.66 -8.86
CA ILE A 249 -17.19 -11.75 -10.04
C ILE A 249 -17.49 -13.24 -10.31
N ASP A 250 -18.75 -13.57 -10.51
CA ASP A 250 -19.19 -14.97 -10.70
C ASP A 250 -18.81 -15.93 -9.55
N GLY A 251 -18.42 -15.41 -8.37
CA GLY A 251 -17.97 -16.17 -7.21
C GLY A 251 -18.68 -15.81 -5.91
N ASP A 252 -18.01 -16.12 -4.79
CA ASP A 252 -18.53 -15.88 -3.45
C ASP A 252 -18.57 -14.40 -3.12
N ARG A 253 -19.58 -14.00 -2.32
CA ARG A 253 -19.71 -12.67 -1.73
C ARG A 253 -20.37 -12.69 -0.37
N GLY A 254 -20.07 -11.71 0.44
CA GLY A 254 -20.69 -11.55 1.75
C GLY A 254 -19.90 -10.65 2.69
N TRP A 255 -20.39 -10.60 3.92
CA TRP A 255 -19.72 -9.91 5.02
C TRP A 255 -18.76 -10.85 5.72
N SER A 256 -17.54 -10.41 5.92
CA SER A 256 -16.56 -11.01 6.82
C SER A 256 -16.51 -10.18 8.09
N ALA A 257 -16.93 -10.75 9.21
CA ALA A 257 -16.92 -10.07 10.51
C ALA A 257 -15.50 -9.60 10.88
N PRO A 258 -15.35 -8.46 11.58
CA PRO A 258 -14.07 -7.97 12.02
C PRO A 258 -13.41 -8.94 13.00
N ILE A 259 -12.09 -8.95 13.04
CA ILE A 259 -11.34 -9.69 14.05
C ILE A 259 -11.30 -8.82 15.32
N PRO A 260 -11.74 -9.34 16.48
CA PRO A 260 -11.63 -8.61 17.74
C PRO A 260 -10.19 -8.19 18.01
N THR A 261 -9.95 -6.89 18.22
CA THR A 261 -8.60 -6.33 18.35
C THR A 261 -8.61 -5.15 19.29
N ASP A 262 -7.64 -5.09 20.21
CA ASP A 262 -7.38 -3.90 21.02
C ASP A 262 -6.67 -2.87 20.14
N ILE A 263 -7.40 -1.82 19.75
CA ILE A 263 -6.92 -0.83 18.78
C ILE A 263 -5.99 0.17 19.48
N VAL A 264 -4.73 0.20 19.05
CA VAL A 264 -3.71 1.16 19.46
C VAL A 264 -3.58 2.27 18.39
N SER A 265 -3.58 1.91 17.11
CA SER A 265 -3.52 2.84 15.98
C SER A 265 -4.30 2.29 14.79
N VAL A 266 -4.95 3.17 14.04
CA VAL A 266 -5.67 2.78 12.80
C VAL A 266 -4.83 2.93 11.54
N THR A 267 -3.66 3.58 11.66
CA THR A 267 -2.78 3.87 10.53
C THR A 267 -2.13 2.59 10.01
N GLY A 268 -2.12 2.40 8.68
CA GLY A 268 -1.49 1.25 8.03
C GLY A 268 -2.32 -0.04 8.00
N ALA A 269 -3.48 -0.10 8.69
CA ALA A 269 -4.34 -1.28 8.70
C ALA A 269 -4.87 -1.64 7.29
N GLY A 270 -5.18 -0.62 6.48
CA GLY A 270 -5.58 -0.79 5.07
C GLY A 270 -4.45 -1.38 4.22
N ASP A 271 -3.23 -0.90 4.42
CA ASP A 271 -2.03 -1.34 3.70
C ASP A 271 -1.70 -2.80 4.06
N ALA A 272 -1.79 -3.15 5.35
CA ALA A 272 -1.61 -4.51 5.83
C ALA A 272 -2.70 -5.46 5.29
N MET A 273 -3.95 -4.99 5.21
CA MET A 273 -5.03 -5.77 4.61
C MET A 273 -4.75 -6.07 3.14
N LEU A 274 -4.34 -5.09 2.34
CA LEU A 274 -4.04 -5.32 0.93
C LEU A 274 -2.86 -6.28 0.77
N ALA A 275 -1.83 -6.17 1.59
CA ALA A 275 -0.72 -7.11 1.60
C ALA A 275 -1.18 -8.55 1.90
N GLY A 276 -2.09 -8.72 2.86
CA GLY A 276 -2.69 -10.02 3.16
C GLY A 276 -3.57 -10.57 2.03
N LEU A 277 -4.31 -9.71 1.31
CA LEU A 277 -5.07 -10.10 0.11
C LEU A 277 -4.13 -10.62 -1.00
N VAL A 278 -3.00 -9.94 -1.19
CA VAL A 278 -1.95 -10.35 -2.14
C VAL A 278 -1.37 -11.70 -1.75
N GLN A 279 -0.99 -11.88 -0.47
CA GLN A 279 -0.46 -13.15 0.03
C GLN A 279 -1.45 -14.29 -0.19
N GLY A 280 -2.71 -14.10 0.23
CA GLY A 280 -3.75 -15.13 0.07
C GLY A 280 -4.00 -15.50 -1.39
N TYR A 281 -3.94 -14.52 -2.30
CA TYR A 281 -4.05 -14.76 -3.74
C TYR A 281 -2.89 -15.63 -4.26
N LEU A 282 -1.65 -15.31 -3.87
CA LEU A 282 -0.46 -16.04 -4.31
C LEU A 282 -0.40 -17.46 -3.72
N ASP A 283 -0.96 -17.67 -2.53
CA ASP A 283 -1.10 -18.99 -1.89
C ASP A 283 -2.25 -19.81 -2.47
N GLY A 284 -3.04 -19.27 -3.41
CA GLY A 284 -4.17 -19.95 -4.04
C GLY A 284 -5.39 -20.11 -3.13
N LEU A 285 -5.50 -19.28 -2.08
CA LEU A 285 -6.68 -19.26 -1.21
C LEU A 285 -7.90 -18.73 -1.98
N ASN A 286 -9.11 -19.21 -1.65
CA ASN A 286 -10.31 -18.58 -2.15
C ASN A 286 -10.43 -17.13 -1.63
N PHE A 287 -11.31 -16.32 -2.23
CA PHE A 287 -11.32 -14.89 -1.91
C PHE A 287 -11.75 -14.60 -0.48
N TYR A 288 -12.69 -15.35 0.08
CA TYR A 288 -13.07 -15.24 1.50
C TYR A 288 -11.89 -15.53 2.43
N GLN A 289 -11.13 -16.58 2.17
CA GLN A 289 -9.94 -16.93 2.95
C GLN A 289 -8.86 -15.85 2.84
N SER A 290 -8.66 -15.28 1.63
CA SER A 290 -7.73 -14.15 1.42
C SER A 290 -8.15 -12.92 2.20
N VAL A 291 -9.47 -12.63 2.28
CA VAL A 291 -10.02 -11.53 3.09
C VAL A 291 -9.77 -11.77 4.58
N LYS A 292 -10.00 -13.00 5.08
CA LYS A 292 -9.69 -13.35 6.47
C LYS A 292 -8.21 -13.19 6.79
N PHE A 293 -7.34 -13.61 5.89
CA PHE A 293 -5.90 -13.42 6.02
C PHE A 293 -5.53 -11.93 6.06
N GLY A 294 -6.11 -11.11 5.17
CA GLY A 294 -5.94 -9.66 5.17
C GLY A 294 -6.45 -8.99 6.45
N GLN A 295 -7.60 -9.43 6.97
CA GLN A 295 -8.11 -8.94 8.25
C GLN A 295 -7.18 -9.29 9.43
N ALA A 296 -6.56 -10.46 9.43
CA ALA A 296 -5.58 -10.85 10.45
C ALA A 296 -4.30 -9.98 10.36
N CYS A 297 -3.82 -9.67 9.15
CA CYS A 297 -2.74 -8.70 8.96
C CYS A 297 -3.12 -7.31 9.50
N SER A 298 -4.34 -6.83 9.19
CA SER A 298 -4.87 -5.56 9.73
C SER A 298 -4.95 -5.58 11.25
N SER A 299 -5.42 -6.65 11.85
CA SER A 299 -5.55 -6.81 13.31
C SER A 299 -4.19 -6.68 14.00
N LEU A 300 -3.14 -7.29 13.46
CA LEU A 300 -1.76 -7.14 13.96
C LEU A 300 -1.29 -5.70 13.86
N THR A 301 -1.62 -4.99 12.80
CA THR A 301 -1.26 -3.57 12.64
C THR A 301 -2.05 -2.68 13.58
N LEU A 302 -3.37 -2.89 13.70
CA LEU A 302 -4.24 -2.13 14.62
C LEU A 302 -3.79 -2.23 16.08
N SER A 303 -3.24 -3.37 16.50
CA SER A 303 -2.72 -3.59 17.87
C SER A 303 -1.32 -3.03 18.10
N SER A 304 -0.74 -2.33 17.14
CA SER A 304 0.60 -1.77 17.15
C SER A 304 0.58 -0.24 17.11
N GLU A 305 1.57 0.39 17.73
CA GLU A 305 1.83 1.83 17.56
C GLU A 305 2.53 2.17 16.20
N PHE A 306 3.00 1.16 15.48
CA PHE A 306 3.68 1.31 14.19
C PHE A 306 2.72 1.17 13.03
N THR A 307 2.93 1.95 11.99
CA THR A 307 2.19 1.86 10.71
C THR A 307 2.36 0.50 10.05
N ASN A 308 3.57 -0.07 10.13
CA ASN A 308 3.84 -1.47 9.80
C ASN A 308 4.26 -2.18 11.10
N ASN A 309 3.53 -3.23 11.46
CA ASN A 309 3.88 -4.02 12.63
C ASN A 309 5.14 -4.85 12.33
N PRO A 310 6.28 -4.61 13.01
CA PRO A 310 7.53 -5.31 12.72
C PRO A 310 7.47 -6.82 13.03
N ASN A 311 6.47 -7.27 13.77
CA ASN A 311 6.23 -8.68 14.08
C ASN A 311 5.30 -9.37 13.08
N LEU A 312 4.83 -8.67 12.03
CA LEU A 312 4.00 -9.27 11.00
C LEU A 312 4.76 -10.44 10.35
N SER A 313 4.14 -11.60 10.35
CA SER A 313 4.66 -12.82 9.73
C SER A 313 3.53 -13.80 9.45
N ILE A 314 3.75 -14.75 8.55
CA ILE A 314 2.79 -15.82 8.26
C ILE A 314 2.36 -16.54 9.55
N ASN A 315 3.31 -16.88 10.43
CA ASN A 315 3.01 -17.58 11.67
C ASN A 315 2.11 -16.75 12.61
N CYS A 316 2.35 -15.45 12.75
CA CYS A 316 1.50 -14.60 13.57
C CYS A 316 0.07 -14.50 13.01
N VAL A 317 -0.06 -14.39 11.69
CA VAL A 317 -1.36 -14.36 11.01
C VAL A 317 -2.10 -15.69 11.20
N GLN A 318 -1.43 -16.83 11.02
CA GLN A 318 -2.02 -18.16 11.21
C GLN A 318 -2.50 -18.37 12.65
N ASN A 319 -1.71 -17.98 13.66
CA ASN A 319 -2.11 -18.07 15.07
C ASN A 319 -3.40 -17.30 15.36
N ILE A 320 -3.58 -16.10 14.75
CA ILE A 320 -4.84 -15.36 14.88
C ILE A 320 -5.99 -16.13 14.25
N LEU A 321 -5.81 -16.64 13.02
CA LEU A 321 -6.86 -17.34 12.31
C LEU A 321 -7.27 -18.64 13.03
N GLU A 322 -6.33 -19.38 13.60
CA GLU A 322 -6.58 -20.58 14.40
C GLU A 322 -7.35 -20.26 15.69
N SER A 323 -7.09 -19.11 16.32
CA SER A 323 -7.80 -18.66 17.52
C SER A 323 -9.27 -18.31 17.28
N LEU A 324 -9.68 -18.14 16.01
CA LEU A 324 -11.05 -17.81 15.60
C LEU A 324 -11.86 -19.04 15.18
N SER A 325 -11.21 -20.20 15.04
CA SER A 325 -11.84 -21.48 14.64
C SER A 325 -12.41 -22.19 15.84
#